data_d1bb66fdabdb32936d46d91217f6df1b
#
_entry.id   d1bb66fdabdb32936d46d91217f6df1b
#
_cell.length_a   1.000
_cell.length_b   1.000
_cell.length_c   1.000
_cell.angle_alpha   90.00
_cell.angle_beta   90.00
_cell.angle_gamma   90.00
#
_symmetry.space_group_name_H-M   'P 1'
#
loop_
_entity.id
_entity.type
_entity.pdbx_description
1 polymer ?
#
loop_
_entity_poly.entity_id
_entity_poly.type
_entity_poly.pdbx_seq_one_letter_code
_entity_poly.pdbx_strand_id
1 'polypeptide(L)'
;MFSLYKYENMLYTMNLTGAEIKGFLEESYAMWTNRMKSPDDHVLLLKERKKGQENYVSFVNFSFNFDSAAGIIYTVDVTKPKGEKITILKMADGKPFDENKTYKVALNSYRGNGGGELLTKGAGIPQDELKSRIIHSTDKDLRYYMIQYIKEKGVLSPQPLNQWQMIPQDWTRPAAERGCKFLFGG
;
A
#
# COMPACT_ATOMS: atom_id res chain seq x y z
N MET A 1 -13.79 -9.27 14.81
CA MET A 1 -12.66 -9.65 13.91
C MET A 1 -13.04 -9.52 12.43
N PHE A 2 -14.19 -10.05 11.96
CA PHE A 2 -14.63 -9.92 10.56
C PHE A 2 -14.76 -8.46 10.08
N SER A 3 -15.17 -7.56 10.95
CA SER A 3 -15.19 -6.11 10.64
C SER A 3 -13.80 -5.50 10.46
N LEU A 4 -12.76 -6.09 11.08
CA LEU A 4 -11.39 -5.61 10.99
C LEU A 4 -10.67 -6.20 9.76
N TYR A 5 -10.87 -7.50 9.49
CA TYR A 5 -10.28 -8.19 8.35
C TYR A 5 -11.24 -9.29 7.85
N LYS A 6 -11.95 -8.99 6.76
CA LYS A 6 -13.03 -9.85 6.26
C LYS A 6 -12.59 -10.99 5.35
N TYR A 7 -11.37 -10.94 4.81
CA TYR A 7 -10.87 -11.90 3.83
C TYR A 7 -10.18 -13.09 4.49
N GLU A 8 -10.27 -14.27 3.86
CA GLU A 8 -9.59 -15.51 4.27
C GLU A 8 -8.27 -15.65 3.49
N ASN A 9 -7.29 -14.82 3.86
CA ASN A 9 -5.97 -14.86 3.25
C ASN A 9 -4.95 -15.49 4.20
N MET A 10 -4.13 -16.39 3.66
CA MET A 10 -2.92 -16.86 4.35
C MET A 10 -1.86 -15.76 4.35
N LEU A 11 -0.89 -15.85 5.24
CA LEU A 11 0.31 -15.04 5.20
C LEU A 11 1.37 -15.78 4.38
N TYR A 12 1.86 -15.13 3.32
CA TYR A 12 2.99 -15.60 2.53
C TYR A 12 4.25 -14.81 2.92
N THR A 13 5.39 -15.52 2.88
CA THR A 13 6.71 -14.88 2.81
C THR A 13 7.28 -15.17 1.43
N MET A 14 7.67 -14.13 0.72
CA MET A 14 8.19 -14.22 -0.65
C MET A 14 9.58 -13.57 -0.75
N ASN A 15 10.39 -14.08 -1.67
CA ASN A 15 11.63 -13.44 -2.07
C ASN A 15 11.35 -12.41 -3.16
N LEU A 16 11.63 -11.14 -2.88
CA LEU A 16 11.53 -10.04 -3.84
C LEU A 16 12.84 -9.24 -3.84
N THR A 17 13.28 -8.79 -4.99
CA THR A 17 14.39 -7.83 -5.08
C THR A 17 13.94 -6.45 -4.61
N GLY A 18 14.88 -5.58 -4.26
CA GLY A 18 14.56 -4.20 -3.89
C GLY A 18 13.88 -3.44 -5.02
N ALA A 19 14.29 -3.68 -6.28
CA ALA A 19 13.63 -3.11 -7.46
C ALA A 19 12.18 -3.60 -7.60
N GLU A 20 11.90 -4.90 -7.35
CA GLU A 20 10.54 -5.44 -7.36
C GLU A 20 9.68 -4.84 -6.24
N ILE A 21 10.23 -4.63 -5.03
CA ILE A 21 9.55 -3.94 -3.93
C ILE A 21 9.19 -2.50 -4.31
N LYS A 22 10.12 -1.77 -4.91
CA LYS A 22 9.88 -0.40 -5.38
C LYS A 22 8.80 -0.37 -6.47
N GLY A 23 8.89 -1.25 -7.46
CA GLY A 23 7.89 -1.38 -8.52
C GLY A 23 6.49 -1.72 -7.99
N PHE A 24 6.39 -2.62 -7.00
CA PHE A 24 5.14 -2.92 -6.29
C PHE A 24 4.52 -1.67 -5.67
N LEU A 25 5.32 -0.88 -4.96
CA LEU A 25 4.85 0.37 -4.34
C LEU A 25 4.48 1.42 -5.39
N GLU A 26 5.26 1.55 -6.47
CA GLU A 26 4.94 2.46 -7.58
C GLU A 26 3.56 2.16 -8.17
N GLU A 27 3.23 0.88 -8.41
CA GLU A 27 1.90 0.47 -8.88
C GLU A 27 0.81 0.80 -7.88
N SER A 28 1.01 0.42 -6.60
CA SER A 28 0.04 0.68 -5.53
C SER A 28 -0.30 2.17 -5.42
N TYR A 29 0.72 3.01 -5.30
CA TYR A 29 0.51 4.46 -5.17
C TYR A 29 0.01 5.12 -6.45
N ALA A 30 0.39 4.62 -7.64
CA ALA A 30 -0.13 5.14 -8.90
C ALA A 30 -1.63 4.87 -9.09
N MET A 31 -2.14 3.75 -8.56
CA MET A 31 -3.59 3.45 -8.55
C MET A 31 -4.37 4.29 -7.55
N TRP A 32 -3.73 4.82 -6.53
CA TRP A 32 -4.38 5.45 -5.39
C TRP A 32 -4.21 6.97 -5.35
N THR A 33 -3.00 7.46 -5.68
CA THR A 33 -2.70 8.89 -5.63
C THR A 33 -2.81 9.56 -7.00
N ASN A 34 -3.31 10.78 -6.98
CA ASN A 34 -3.26 11.66 -8.14
C ASN A 34 -1.81 12.06 -8.45
N ARG A 35 -1.57 12.58 -9.66
CA ARG A 35 -0.40 13.38 -9.97
C ARG A 35 -0.74 14.85 -9.79
N MET A 36 -0.42 15.38 -8.61
CA MET A 36 -0.71 16.77 -8.29
C MET A 36 0.13 17.72 -9.15
N LYS A 37 -0.50 18.73 -9.74
CA LYS A 37 0.13 19.80 -10.51
C LYS A 37 0.10 21.13 -9.74
N SER A 38 -0.75 21.21 -8.71
CA SER A 38 -0.90 22.36 -7.83
C SER A 38 -1.29 21.89 -6.41
N PRO A 39 -1.10 22.72 -5.37
CA PRO A 39 -1.53 22.43 -4.01
C PRO A 39 -3.06 22.31 -3.87
N ASP A 40 -3.83 22.79 -4.85
CA ASP A 40 -5.29 22.76 -4.84
C ASP A 40 -5.86 21.44 -5.37
N ASP A 41 -5.04 20.62 -6.02
CA ASP A 41 -5.45 19.32 -6.52
C ASP A 41 -5.80 18.35 -5.37
N HIS A 42 -6.66 17.35 -5.66
CA HIS A 42 -6.87 16.25 -4.75
C HIS A 42 -5.64 15.33 -4.73
N VAL A 43 -5.24 14.88 -3.53
CA VAL A 43 -4.12 13.93 -3.37
C VAL A 43 -4.49 12.52 -3.83
N LEU A 44 -5.77 12.15 -3.73
CA LEU A 44 -6.28 10.84 -4.15
C LEU A 44 -6.94 10.90 -5.53
N LEU A 45 -6.91 9.78 -6.25
CA LEU A 45 -7.64 9.59 -7.48
C LEU A 45 -9.13 9.38 -7.18
N LEU A 46 -9.91 10.42 -7.40
CA LEU A 46 -11.36 10.42 -7.19
C LEU A 46 -12.09 10.39 -8.53
N LYS A 47 -13.23 9.69 -8.57
CA LYS A 47 -14.10 9.71 -9.75
C LYS A 47 -14.76 11.10 -9.88
N GLU A 48 -14.87 11.58 -11.11
CA GLU A 48 -15.65 12.77 -11.41
C GLU A 48 -17.11 12.58 -10.97
N ARG A 49 -17.66 13.65 -10.40
CA ARG A 49 -19.08 13.66 -10.01
C ARG A 49 -19.97 13.64 -11.26
N LYS A 50 -20.91 12.72 -11.30
CA LYS A 50 -21.95 12.72 -12.33
C LYS A 50 -23.08 13.66 -11.95
N LYS A 51 -23.67 14.33 -12.94
CA LYS A 51 -24.87 15.16 -12.74
C LYS A 51 -25.98 14.33 -12.08
N GLY A 52 -26.52 14.82 -10.97
CA GLY A 52 -27.51 14.09 -10.15
C GLY A 52 -26.92 13.14 -9.09
N GLN A 53 -25.60 13.10 -8.95
CA GLN A 53 -24.88 12.31 -7.93
C GLN A 53 -23.85 13.17 -7.19
N GLU A 54 -24.17 14.44 -6.98
CA GLU A 54 -23.24 15.46 -6.43
C GLU A 54 -22.74 15.10 -5.01
N ASN A 55 -23.53 14.32 -4.27
CA ASN A 55 -23.20 13.88 -2.90
C ASN A 55 -22.44 12.55 -2.85
N TYR A 56 -22.23 11.89 -4.00
CA TYR A 56 -21.53 10.61 -4.04
C TYR A 56 -20.12 10.78 -4.57
N VAL A 57 -19.14 10.60 -3.70
CA VAL A 57 -17.72 10.58 -4.05
C VAL A 57 -17.19 9.16 -3.90
N SER A 58 -16.47 8.70 -4.88
CA SER A 58 -15.85 7.38 -4.84
C SER A 58 -14.44 7.41 -5.42
N PHE A 59 -13.64 6.39 -5.09
CA PHE A 59 -12.31 6.21 -5.64
C PHE A 59 -12.38 5.68 -7.07
N VAL A 60 -11.38 6.02 -7.90
CA VAL A 60 -11.22 5.45 -9.25
C VAL A 60 -11.00 3.94 -9.16
N ASN A 61 -10.15 3.51 -8.24
CA ASN A 61 -9.81 2.11 -8.02
C ASN A 61 -10.39 1.61 -6.69
N PHE A 62 -10.50 0.30 -6.54
CA PHE A 62 -10.96 -0.31 -5.29
C PHE A 62 -9.96 -0.08 -4.16
N SER A 63 -10.45 0.40 -3.01
CA SER A 63 -9.62 0.73 -1.85
C SER A 63 -8.82 -0.45 -1.30
N PHE A 64 -9.33 -1.68 -1.43
CA PHE A 64 -8.64 -2.87 -1.00
C PHE A 64 -7.41 -3.24 -1.87
N ASN A 65 -7.19 -2.54 -2.98
CA ASN A 65 -6.00 -2.71 -3.83
C ASN A 65 -4.85 -1.75 -3.46
N PHE A 66 -5.02 -0.90 -2.46
CA PHE A 66 -3.95 -0.06 -1.95
C PHE A 66 -3.12 -0.80 -0.90
N ASP A 67 -1.81 -0.82 -1.08
CA ASP A 67 -0.84 -1.32 -0.12
C ASP A 67 0.24 -0.28 0.16
N SER A 68 0.66 -0.20 1.41
CA SER A 68 1.87 0.47 1.87
C SER A 68 2.83 -0.56 2.45
N ALA A 69 4.08 -0.19 2.68
CA ALA A 69 5.09 -1.09 3.24
C ALA A 69 5.53 -0.67 4.65
N ALA A 70 5.83 -1.68 5.46
CA ALA A 70 6.57 -1.55 6.72
C ALA A 70 7.95 -2.19 6.57
N GLY A 71 8.91 -1.76 7.40
CA GLY A 71 10.28 -2.28 7.37
C GLY A 71 11.24 -1.46 6.50
N ILE A 72 10.75 -0.47 5.77
CA ILE A 72 11.53 0.49 4.98
C ILE A 72 11.06 1.92 5.25
N ILE A 73 11.97 2.88 5.12
CA ILE A 73 11.65 4.32 5.19
C ILE A 73 11.63 4.86 3.76
N TYR A 74 10.50 5.45 3.34
CA TYR A 74 10.36 5.94 1.98
C TYR A 74 9.47 7.17 1.86
N THR A 75 9.58 7.86 0.73
CA THR A 75 8.71 8.98 0.36
C THR A 75 7.92 8.66 -0.91
N VAL A 76 6.74 9.27 -1.00
CA VAL A 76 5.86 9.20 -2.17
C VAL A 76 5.70 10.61 -2.73
N ASP A 77 6.40 10.91 -3.82
CA ASP A 77 6.29 12.20 -4.48
C ASP A 77 5.04 12.21 -5.38
N VAL A 78 3.99 12.87 -4.91
CA VAL A 78 2.71 12.95 -5.63
C VAL A 78 2.75 13.86 -6.86
N THR A 79 3.81 14.66 -7.05
CA THR A 79 3.98 15.50 -8.26
C THR A 79 4.53 14.71 -9.44
N LYS A 80 5.10 13.53 -9.18
CA LYS A 80 5.76 12.67 -10.16
C LYS A 80 4.78 11.73 -10.87
N PRO A 81 5.09 11.31 -12.10
CA PRO A 81 4.35 10.24 -12.77
C PRO A 81 4.61 8.89 -12.10
N LYS A 82 3.80 7.88 -12.47
CA LYS A 82 4.06 6.48 -12.12
C LYS A 82 5.47 6.06 -12.54
N GLY A 83 6.17 5.33 -11.69
CA GLY A 83 7.55 4.88 -11.86
C GLY A 83 8.60 5.83 -11.28
N GLU A 84 8.19 7.03 -10.87
CA GLU A 84 9.07 8.05 -10.29
C GLU A 84 8.57 8.59 -8.94
N LYS A 85 7.46 8.03 -8.40
CA LYS A 85 6.84 8.49 -7.16
C LYS A 85 7.59 8.03 -5.91
N ILE A 86 8.17 6.83 -5.94
CA ILE A 86 8.72 6.16 -4.75
C ILE A 86 10.22 6.37 -4.66
N THR A 87 10.66 6.94 -3.54
CA THR A 87 12.07 6.97 -3.15
C THR A 87 12.24 6.23 -1.83
N ILE A 88 12.88 5.06 -1.86
CA ILE A 88 13.20 4.29 -0.66
C ILE A 88 14.54 4.81 -0.12
N LEU A 89 14.50 5.37 1.09
CA LEU A 89 15.65 6.04 1.70
C LEU A 89 16.59 5.05 2.42
N LYS A 90 15.99 4.09 3.13
CA LYS A 90 16.71 3.07 3.91
C LYS A 90 15.76 2.03 4.48
N MET A 91 16.34 0.97 5.06
CA MET A 91 15.60 0.04 5.91
C MET A 91 15.15 0.73 7.21
N ALA A 92 14.09 0.24 7.84
CA ALA A 92 13.61 0.79 9.11
C ALA A 92 14.61 0.63 10.27
N ASP A 93 15.51 -0.37 10.21
CA ASP A 93 16.61 -0.57 11.15
C ASP A 93 17.82 0.33 10.90
N GLY A 94 17.74 1.24 9.93
CA GLY A 94 18.78 2.21 9.58
C GLY A 94 19.77 1.75 8.52
N LYS A 95 19.77 0.46 8.13
CA LYS A 95 20.69 -0.07 7.10
C LYS A 95 20.35 0.50 5.71
N PRO A 96 21.32 0.56 4.80
CA PRO A 96 21.06 0.91 3.41
C PRO A 96 20.05 -0.04 2.76
N PHE A 97 19.15 0.51 1.93
CA PHE A 97 18.33 -0.27 1.04
C PHE A 97 19.05 -0.42 -0.30
N ASP A 98 19.03 -1.62 -0.87
CA ASP A 98 19.69 -1.94 -2.13
C ASP A 98 18.69 -2.56 -3.10
N GLU A 99 18.44 -1.89 -4.23
CA GLU A 99 17.48 -2.36 -5.25
C GLU A 99 17.89 -3.71 -5.88
N ASN A 100 19.17 -4.08 -5.85
CA ASN A 100 19.65 -5.35 -6.39
C ASN A 100 19.62 -6.51 -5.39
N LYS A 101 19.42 -6.23 -4.13
CA LYS A 101 19.38 -7.24 -3.07
C LYS A 101 18.01 -7.91 -2.99
N THR A 102 18.00 -9.21 -2.69
CA THR A 102 16.76 -9.95 -2.37
C THR A 102 16.38 -9.80 -0.91
N TYR A 103 15.12 -9.52 -0.67
CA TYR A 103 14.50 -9.37 0.65
C TYR A 103 13.39 -10.40 0.85
N LYS A 104 13.19 -10.83 2.11
CA LYS A 104 12.02 -11.60 2.50
C LYS A 104 10.88 -10.64 2.82
N VAL A 105 9.81 -10.70 2.05
CA VAL A 105 8.65 -9.83 2.17
C VAL A 105 7.45 -10.64 2.63
N ALA A 106 6.80 -10.17 3.69
CA ALA A 106 5.54 -10.75 4.17
C ALA A 106 4.36 -10.02 3.51
N LEU A 107 3.44 -10.76 2.92
CA LEU A 107 2.22 -10.23 2.30
C LEU A 107 1.09 -11.28 2.36
N ASN A 108 -0.14 -10.87 2.12
CA ASN A 108 -1.25 -11.79 2.11
C ASN A 108 -1.27 -12.65 0.82
N SER A 109 -1.93 -13.82 0.88
CA SER A 109 -1.99 -14.75 -0.25
C SER A 109 -2.70 -14.17 -1.48
N TYR A 110 -3.65 -13.23 -1.32
CA TYR A 110 -4.26 -12.54 -2.44
C TYR A 110 -3.21 -11.79 -3.27
N ARG A 111 -2.33 -11.02 -2.61
CA ARG A 111 -1.21 -10.34 -3.27
C ARG A 111 -0.19 -11.32 -3.83
N GLY A 112 0.21 -12.31 -3.03
CA GLY A 112 1.20 -13.31 -3.44
C GLY A 112 0.79 -14.14 -4.66
N ASN A 113 -0.51 -14.26 -4.91
CA ASN A 113 -1.05 -14.92 -6.10
C ASN A 113 -1.32 -13.94 -7.27
N GLY A 114 -0.86 -12.70 -7.19
CA GLY A 114 -0.99 -11.68 -8.25
C GLY A 114 -2.24 -10.79 -8.14
N GLY A 115 -3.03 -10.94 -7.08
CA GLY A 115 -4.23 -10.13 -6.89
C GLY A 115 -3.94 -8.64 -6.83
N GLY A 116 -4.71 -7.85 -7.60
CA GLY A 116 -4.53 -6.41 -7.73
C GLY A 116 -3.33 -5.99 -8.56
N GLU A 117 -2.66 -6.95 -9.23
CA GLU A 117 -1.59 -6.75 -10.22
C GLU A 117 -0.33 -6.02 -9.71
N LEU A 118 -0.17 -5.84 -8.38
CA LEU A 118 0.98 -5.13 -7.80
C LEU A 118 2.30 -5.89 -8.03
N LEU A 119 2.29 -7.23 -7.94
CA LEU A 119 3.47 -8.06 -8.22
C LEU A 119 3.70 -8.23 -9.73
N THR A 120 2.64 -8.32 -10.53
CA THR A 120 2.78 -8.57 -11.97
C THR A 120 3.06 -7.28 -12.74
N LYS A 121 2.17 -6.29 -12.69
CA LYS A 121 2.36 -5.01 -13.39
C LYS A 121 3.38 -4.10 -12.69
N GLY A 122 3.34 -4.09 -11.35
CA GLY A 122 4.19 -3.21 -10.56
C GLY A 122 5.62 -3.71 -10.48
N ALA A 123 5.81 -4.90 -9.91
CA ALA A 123 7.13 -5.50 -9.75
C ALA A 123 7.66 -6.17 -11.04
N GLY A 124 6.81 -6.35 -12.06
CA GLY A 124 7.21 -6.96 -13.33
C GLY A 124 7.44 -8.47 -13.26
N ILE A 125 6.93 -9.15 -12.23
CA ILE A 125 7.10 -10.61 -12.08
C ILE A 125 6.05 -11.33 -12.92
N PRO A 126 6.44 -12.25 -13.83
CA PRO A 126 5.50 -13.07 -14.57
C PRO A 126 4.54 -13.85 -13.65
N GLN A 127 3.27 -13.97 -14.06
CA GLN A 127 2.24 -14.62 -13.23
C GLN A 127 2.60 -16.08 -12.86
N ASP A 128 3.22 -16.80 -13.76
CA ASP A 128 3.66 -18.20 -13.59
C ASP A 128 4.88 -18.33 -12.65
N GLU A 129 5.67 -17.26 -12.47
CA GLU A 129 6.79 -17.25 -11.53
C GLU A 129 6.40 -16.95 -10.08
N LEU A 130 5.24 -16.35 -9.82
CA LEU A 130 4.86 -15.93 -8.47
C LEU A 130 4.94 -17.06 -7.46
N LYS A 131 4.48 -18.25 -7.83
CA LYS A 131 4.48 -19.42 -6.94
C LYS A 131 5.89 -19.83 -6.51
N SER A 132 6.87 -19.73 -7.38
CA SER A 132 8.27 -20.08 -7.10
C SER A 132 8.95 -19.09 -6.14
N ARG A 133 8.40 -17.87 -6.03
CA ARG A 133 8.90 -16.84 -5.10
C ARG A 133 8.43 -17.03 -3.66
N ILE A 134 7.40 -17.87 -3.43
CA ILE A 134 6.85 -18.16 -2.10
C ILE A 134 7.80 -19.11 -1.37
N ILE A 135 8.38 -18.65 -0.26
CA ILE A 135 9.27 -19.47 0.60
C ILE A 135 8.55 -20.02 1.84
N HIS A 136 7.43 -19.41 2.21
CA HIS A 136 6.59 -19.90 3.31
C HIS A 136 5.14 -19.45 3.11
N SER A 137 4.22 -20.33 3.50
CA SER A 137 2.78 -20.05 3.62
C SER A 137 2.30 -20.55 4.97
N THR A 138 1.51 -19.76 5.67
CA THR A 138 0.89 -20.23 6.93
C THR A 138 -0.19 -21.28 6.67
N ASP A 139 -0.47 -22.09 7.67
CA ASP A 139 -1.52 -23.13 7.67
C ASP A 139 -2.89 -22.58 8.09
N LYS A 140 -2.92 -21.42 8.73
CA LYS A 140 -4.13 -20.69 9.14
C LYS A 140 -4.19 -19.33 8.46
N ASP A 141 -5.38 -18.78 8.36
CA ASP A 141 -5.59 -17.44 7.80
C ASP A 141 -5.07 -16.34 8.74
N LEU A 142 -4.90 -15.13 8.20
CA LEU A 142 -4.43 -13.97 8.94
C LEU A 142 -5.32 -13.63 10.15
N ARG A 143 -6.66 -13.88 10.07
CA ARG A 143 -7.57 -13.62 11.19
C ARG A 143 -7.26 -14.50 12.38
N TYR A 144 -6.89 -15.75 12.15
CA TYR A 144 -6.46 -16.66 13.23
C TYR A 144 -5.29 -16.05 14.02
N TYR A 145 -4.23 -15.64 13.33
CA TYR A 145 -3.05 -15.04 13.97
C TYR A 145 -3.36 -13.70 14.64
N MET A 146 -4.19 -12.86 14.02
CA MET A 146 -4.65 -11.62 14.64
C MET A 146 -5.42 -11.88 15.94
N ILE A 147 -6.30 -12.90 15.96
CA ILE A 147 -7.04 -13.29 17.17
C ILE A 147 -6.08 -13.74 18.27
N GLN A 148 -5.10 -14.61 17.94
CA GLN A 148 -4.11 -15.07 18.92
C GLN A 148 -3.31 -13.90 19.49
N TYR A 149 -2.84 -13.00 18.62
CA TYR A 149 -2.10 -11.80 19.04
C TYR A 149 -2.92 -10.91 19.98
N ILE A 150 -4.19 -10.64 19.65
CA ILE A 150 -5.08 -9.85 20.51
C ILE A 150 -5.32 -10.55 21.85
N LYS A 151 -5.53 -11.87 21.86
CA LYS A 151 -5.68 -12.63 23.09
C LYS A 151 -4.45 -12.55 24.00
N GLU A 152 -3.26 -12.61 23.41
CA GLU A 152 -1.98 -12.50 24.13
C GLU A 152 -1.79 -11.10 24.72
N LYS A 153 -2.06 -10.04 23.94
CA LYS A 153 -1.83 -8.65 24.35
C LYS A 153 -2.94 -8.05 25.20
N GLY A 154 -4.16 -8.60 25.13
CA GLY A 154 -5.34 -8.08 25.81
C GLY A 154 -5.85 -6.80 25.13
N VAL A 155 -5.30 -5.64 25.48
CA VAL A 155 -5.64 -4.35 24.88
C VAL A 155 -4.57 -3.94 23.87
N LEU A 156 -4.99 -3.56 22.67
CA LEU A 156 -4.11 -3.02 21.63
C LEU A 156 -4.26 -1.51 21.53
N SER A 157 -3.14 -0.81 21.57
CA SER A 157 -3.05 0.64 21.32
C SER A 157 -2.07 0.87 20.16
N PRO A 158 -2.51 0.64 18.92
CA PRO A 158 -1.62 0.74 17.76
C PRO A 158 -1.15 2.19 17.57
N GLN A 159 0.14 2.34 17.28
CA GLN A 159 0.75 3.63 16.95
C GLN A 159 1.16 3.64 15.48
N PRO A 160 1.07 4.80 14.80
CA PRO A 160 1.58 4.93 13.44
C PRO A 160 3.08 4.62 13.39
N LEU A 161 3.49 3.81 12.41
CA LEU A 161 4.91 3.47 12.22
C LEU A 161 5.75 4.65 11.72
N ASN A 162 5.12 5.63 11.06
CA ASN A 162 5.77 6.82 10.49
C ASN A 162 6.96 6.47 9.57
N GLN A 163 6.83 5.37 8.82
CA GLN A 163 7.89 4.86 7.94
C GLN A 163 7.78 5.38 6.50
N TRP A 164 6.71 6.09 6.19
CA TRP A 164 6.55 6.73 4.89
C TRP A 164 5.75 8.03 4.98
N GLN A 165 5.89 8.86 3.97
CA GLN A 165 5.15 10.11 3.87
C GLN A 165 4.97 10.53 2.41
N MET A 166 3.87 11.21 2.12
CA MET A 166 3.67 11.89 0.84
C MET A 166 4.39 13.24 0.83
N ILE A 167 4.99 13.58 -0.30
CA ILE A 167 5.68 14.85 -0.53
C ILE A 167 5.20 15.50 -1.83
N PRO A 168 5.29 16.85 -1.97
CA PRO A 168 5.68 17.83 -0.94
C PRO A 168 4.62 17.95 0.16
N GLN A 169 5.04 18.07 1.42
CA GLN A 169 4.10 18.07 2.56
C GLN A 169 3.21 19.30 2.64
N ASP A 170 3.70 20.44 2.19
CA ASP A 170 2.93 21.69 2.08
C ASP A 170 1.75 21.58 1.11
N TRP A 171 1.80 20.67 0.14
CA TRP A 171 0.68 20.35 -0.74
C TRP A 171 -0.21 19.21 -0.18
N THR A 172 0.44 18.14 0.24
CA THR A 172 -0.27 16.88 0.55
C THR A 172 -1.07 16.95 1.85
N ARG A 173 -0.59 17.66 2.89
CA ARG A 173 -1.32 17.80 4.16
C ARG A 173 -2.64 18.55 3.98
N PRO A 174 -2.68 19.76 3.43
CA PRO A 174 -3.95 20.46 3.18
C PRO A 174 -4.87 19.68 2.22
N ALA A 175 -4.30 19.05 1.19
CA ALA A 175 -5.07 18.24 0.24
C ALA A 175 -5.71 17.00 0.90
N ALA A 176 -5.02 16.34 1.84
CA ALA A 176 -5.56 15.22 2.61
C ALA A 176 -6.71 15.66 3.52
N GLU A 177 -6.59 16.80 4.19
CA GLU A 177 -7.66 17.38 5.02
C GLU A 177 -8.90 17.72 4.18
N ARG A 178 -8.73 18.37 3.02
CA ARG A 178 -9.82 18.65 2.07
C ARG A 178 -10.47 17.36 1.58
N GLY A 179 -9.63 16.37 1.21
CA GLY A 179 -10.11 15.07 0.74
C GLY A 179 -10.90 14.32 1.79
N CYS A 180 -10.48 14.36 3.05
CA CYS A 180 -11.19 13.74 4.17
C CYS A 180 -12.57 14.37 4.38
N LYS A 181 -12.65 15.71 4.42
CA LYS A 181 -13.93 16.43 4.50
C LYS A 181 -14.85 16.12 3.32
N PHE A 182 -14.27 16.00 2.12
CA PHE A 182 -15.02 15.72 0.90
C PHE A 182 -15.57 14.29 0.85
N LEU A 183 -14.83 13.30 1.38
CA LEU A 183 -15.20 11.89 1.34
C LEU A 183 -16.14 11.47 2.48
N PHE A 184 -15.96 12.04 3.67
CA PHE A 184 -16.61 11.55 4.87
C PHE A 184 -17.58 12.56 5.50
N GLY A 185 -17.68 13.75 4.93
CA GLY A 185 -18.50 14.81 5.46
C GLY A 185 -17.91 15.38 6.77
N GLY A 186 -17.52 16.62 6.80
CA GLY A 186 -17.19 17.37 8.01
C GLY A 186 -18.46 18.01 8.54
#